data_6d444ec15997f823e51d21873a1afea4
#
_entry.id   6d444ec15997f823e51d21873a1afea4
#
_cell.length_a   1.000
_cell.length_b   1.000
_cell.length_c   1.000
_cell.angle_alpha   90.00
_cell.angle_beta   90.00
_cell.angle_gamma   90.00
#
_symmetry.space_group_name_H-M   'P 1'
#
loop_
_entity.id
_entity.type
_entity.pdbx_description
1 polymer ?
#
loop_
_entity_poly.entity_id
_entity_poly.type
_entity_poly.pdbx_seq_one_letter_code
_entity_poly.pdbx_strand_id
1 'polypeptide(L)'
;MTTSPENPAANTAPESPTSEKPAAKSAELRGRTEPHKQSINMPQREPIDPYERPSYPFFYVPTDLLLGGSWVTGDNGSFPVHNPSCGQILAHVADASVEQGIEALDAACDARASWAATSPRERADILNRAYTLMTQRTEVIARLMTLEMGKPLDQSRGEVAYAANYLRWYAEEAARNFGRTAVAPESGLQITTVRRPVGPCLLITPWNFPLAMAARKVAPALAAGCTAVLKPASLTPLSSLYFASLMREAGLPDGVLNVVTTSRTSEVVSALMADERLRKVSFTGSTAVGRTLLAQASQNVLRTSMELGGNAPFIVFEDADIPAAVEGAYAAKMRNMGEACTAANRFIVHEDVAEEFTRAFVERMEATVVGDGAVDGTECGPLIQPSAVESMLFMVEDALGKGALLACGGYIPELEENVPSDTGGMPKNLNKGNFVTPTVLTGVTDSMRVWREEIFGPVAPIATFGGYGEEGERTALKLANDTEYGLAAYVYTSNHPRFTRMAAGLEFGLIGYNSGVISNAAAPFGGVKQSGMGREGGPEGLEEYTELQYIGAPNPFAG
;
A
#
# COMPACT_ATOMS: atom_id res chain seq x y z
N MET A 1 -60.57 -2.79 27.35
CA MET A 1 -61.09 -4.16 27.50
C MET A 1 -59.93 -5.03 27.10
N THR A 2 -59.17 -5.46 28.07
CA THR A 2 -59.03 -6.84 28.62
C THR A 2 -58.27 -7.73 27.63
N THR A 3 -57.21 -8.43 27.89
CA THR A 3 -56.48 -8.85 29.11
C THR A 3 -55.22 -9.60 28.66
N SER A 4 -54.11 -9.40 29.30
CA SER A 4 -53.05 -10.43 29.41
C SER A 4 -53.56 -11.59 30.26
N PRO A 5 -52.94 -12.79 30.16
CA PRO A 5 -52.05 -13.19 31.24
C PRO A 5 -50.79 -14.02 30.81
N GLU A 6 -49.70 -13.73 31.47
CA GLU A 6 -49.01 -14.54 32.49
C GLU A 6 -48.28 -15.83 32.07
N ASN A 7 -47.00 -15.77 32.36
CA ASN A 7 -45.99 -16.84 32.50
C ASN A 7 -46.34 -17.74 33.71
N PRO A 8 -45.93 -19.02 33.78
CA PRO A 8 -44.81 -19.29 34.67
C PRO A 8 -43.80 -20.42 34.26
N ALA A 9 -42.56 -20.14 34.56
CA ALA A 9 -41.59 -20.88 35.37
C ALA A 9 -41.19 -22.34 35.09
N ALA A 10 -39.92 -22.50 34.89
CA ALA A 10 -38.89 -23.16 35.71
C ALA A 10 -38.52 -24.63 35.43
N ASN A 11 -37.22 -24.79 35.35
CA ASN A 11 -36.38 -25.94 35.79
C ASN A 11 -36.34 -27.21 34.94
N THR A 12 -35.19 -27.60 34.44
CA THR A 12 -34.15 -28.43 35.10
C THR A 12 -33.10 -28.87 34.07
N ALA A 13 -31.85 -28.77 34.48
CA ALA A 13 -30.75 -29.47 33.83
C ALA A 13 -30.79 -30.97 34.16
N PRO A 14 -30.18 -31.82 33.38
CA PRO A 14 -29.48 -32.94 33.96
C PRO A 14 -28.02 -33.07 33.50
N GLU A 15 -27.32 -33.66 34.40
CA GLU A 15 -25.91 -33.99 34.55
C GLU A 15 -25.29 -34.83 33.44
N SER A 16 -23.97 -34.73 33.38
CA SER A 16 -23.05 -35.59 32.65
C SER A 16 -23.02 -37.02 33.16
N PRO A 17 -22.62 -37.97 32.32
CA PRO A 17 -21.88 -39.12 32.86
C PRO A 17 -20.45 -39.20 32.32
N THR A 18 -19.57 -39.49 33.27
CA THR A 18 -18.17 -39.91 33.20
C THR A 18 -18.03 -41.31 32.65
N SER A 19 -16.80 -41.57 32.22
CA SER A 19 -16.06 -42.85 32.05
C SER A 19 -15.96 -43.36 30.60
N GLU A 20 -14.92 -43.85 30.05
CA GLU A 20 -13.77 -44.61 30.49
C GLU A 20 -12.81 -44.75 29.29
N LYS A 21 -11.51 -44.72 29.51
CA LYS A 21 -10.51 -45.11 28.52
C LYS A 21 -10.44 -46.64 28.37
N PRO A 22 -10.11 -47.16 27.21
CA PRO A 22 -9.34 -48.39 27.13
C PRO A 22 -7.94 -48.18 26.54
N ALA A 23 -7.05 -48.99 27.07
CA ALA A 23 -5.63 -49.02 26.89
C ALA A 23 -5.13 -49.47 25.50
N ALA A 24 -3.87 -49.14 25.29
CA ALA A 24 -3.00 -49.40 24.17
C ALA A 24 -2.95 -50.83 23.65
N LYS A 25 -2.78 -50.98 22.34
CA LYS A 25 -2.00 -52.04 21.72
C LYS A 25 -1.04 -51.45 20.68
N SER A 26 0.23 -51.61 20.96
CA SER A 26 1.36 -51.35 20.09
C SER A 26 1.32 -52.22 18.83
N ALA A 27 1.49 -51.60 17.66
CA ALA A 27 1.90 -52.29 16.45
C ALA A 27 3.05 -51.49 15.84
N GLU A 28 4.23 -52.04 15.87
CA GLU A 28 5.42 -51.63 15.15
C GLU A 28 5.14 -51.66 13.64
N LEU A 29 5.33 -50.52 12.97
CA LEU A 29 5.53 -50.45 11.54
C LEU A 29 6.82 -49.69 11.28
N ARG A 30 7.80 -50.44 10.79
CA ARG A 30 9.10 -49.97 10.32
C ARG A 30 8.98 -49.09 9.09
N GLY A 31 9.81 -48.06 9.04
CA GLY A 31 10.33 -47.47 7.81
C GLY A 31 9.49 -46.32 7.21
N ARG A 32 9.61 -45.13 7.77
CA ARG A 32 9.48 -43.89 7.03
C ARG A 32 10.77 -43.11 7.12
N THR A 33 11.43 -42.96 5.98
CA THR A 33 12.52 -42.01 5.76
C THR A 33 12.04 -40.62 6.15
N GLU A 34 12.69 -40.00 7.11
CA GLU A 34 12.49 -38.62 7.49
C GLU A 34 12.81 -37.72 6.28
N PRO A 35 11.98 -36.72 5.97
CA PRO A 35 12.37 -35.71 5.00
C PRO A 35 13.55 -34.93 5.57
N HIS A 36 14.60 -34.82 4.77
CA HIS A 36 15.77 -33.99 5.10
C HIS A 36 15.27 -32.56 5.41
N LYS A 37 15.27 -32.20 6.69
CA LYS A 37 15.25 -30.80 7.12
C LYS A 37 16.59 -30.19 6.74
N GLN A 38 16.66 -29.65 5.52
CA GLN A 38 17.67 -28.62 5.26
C GLN A 38 17.21 -27.40 6.06
N SER A 39 17.80 -27.19 7.23
CA SER A 39 17.70 -25.93 7.95
C SER A 39 18.33 -24.85 7.06
N ILE A 40 17.52 -23.95 6.54
CA ILE A 40 18.00 -22.76 5.85
C ILE A 40 18.75 -21.93 6.89
N ASN A 41 20.08 -21.96 6.82
CA ASN A 41 20.94 -21.17 7.71
C ASN A 41 20.83 -19.71 7.29
N MET A 42 19.95 -18.94 7.95
CA MET A 42 19.92 -17.49 7.82
C MET A 42 21.23 -16.91 8.36
N PRO A 43 21.93 -16.04 7.62
CA PRO A 43 23.11 -15.38 8.13
C PRO A 43 22.75 -14.56 9.38
N GLN A 44 23.41 -14.84 10.51
CA GLN A 44 23.25 -14.02 11.72
C GLN A 44 23.85 -12.65 11.46
N ARG A 45 23.03 -11.60 11.57
CA ARG A 45 23.48 -10.21 11.45
C ARG A 45 24.25 -9.82 12.71
N GLU A 46 25.47 -9.28 12.51
CA GLU A 46 26.18 -8.61 13.60
C GLU A 46 25.46 -7.32 14.01
N PRO A 47 25.46 -6.96 15.31
CA PRO A 47 24.94 -5.68 15.76
C PRO A 47 25.71 -4.53 15.09
N ILE A 48 25.00 -3.61 14.44
CA ILE A 48 25.60 -2.39 13.88
C ILE A 48 25.77 -1.39 15.02
N ASP A 49 26.92 -0.70 15.08
CA ASP A 49 27.17 0.35 16.07
C ASP A 49 26.14 1.49 15.91
N PRO A 50 25.29 1.75 16.92
CA PRO A 50 24.25 2.77 16.83
C PRO A 50 24.79 4.22 16.79
N TYR A 51 26.10 4.43 16.94
CA TYR A 51 26.72 5.77 17.00
C TYR A 51 27.46 6.16 15.72
N GLU A 52 27.59 5.29 14.71
CA GLU A 52 28.13 5.70 13.41
C GLU A 52 27.10 6.54 12.66
N ARG A 53 27.32 7.86 12.53
CA ARG A 53 26.52 8.74 11.69
C ARG A 53 27.05 8.70 10.25
N PRO A 54 26.27 8.17 9.29
CA PRO A 54 26.64 8.32 7.89
C PRO A 54 26.49 9.78 7.48
N SER A 55 27.54 10.35 6.89
CA SER A 55 27.48 11.66 6.27
C SER A 55 26.88 11.52 4.87
N TYR A 56 25.67 12.08 4.64
CA TYR A 56 25.12 12.23 3.29
C TYR A 56 25.90 13.32 2.55
N PRO A 57 26.64 13.02 1.48
CA PRO A 57 27.59 13.99 0.94
C PRO A 57 26.98 15.11 0.09
N PHE A 58 25.65 15.08 -0.24
CA PHE A 58 25.15 15.94 -1.31
C PHE A 58 23.87 16.72 -1.04
N PHE A 59 23.12 16.49 0.04
CA PHE A 59 21.89 17.24 0.35
C PHE A 59 21.42 17.04 1.81
N TYR A 60 20.75 18.04 2.32
CA TYR A 60 20.16 18.00 3.67
C TYR A 60 18.80 17.29 3.60
N VAL A 61 18.64 16.23 4.39
CA VAL A 61 17.36 15.55 4.64
C VAL A 61 16.94 15.86 6.07
N PRO A 62 15.75 16.44 6.28
CA PRO A 62 15.24 16.60 7.64
C PRO A 62 15.08 15.24 8.34
N THR A 63 15.44 15.17 9.61
CA THR A 63 15.28 13.97 10.45
C THR A 63 14.43 14.25 11.69
N ASP A 64 14.01 15.48 11.88
CA ASP A 64 13.18 15.95 12.98
C ASP A 64 11.68 15.89 12.62
N LEU A 65 10.81 16.02 13.61
CA LEU A 65 9.37 16.16 13.43
C LEU A 65 9.07 17.54 12.82
N LEU A 66 8.03 17.64 12.00
CA LEU A 66 7.52 18.93 11.55
C LEU A 66 6.23 19.27 12.31
N LEU A 67 6.31 20.19 13.28
CA LEU A 67 5.18 20.62 14.10
C LEU A 67 4.98 22.14 13.99
N GLY A 68 3.79 22.58 13.59
CA GLY A 68 3.47 24.01 13.50
C GLY A 68 4.41 24.83 12.61
N GLY A 69 5.02 24.19 11.60
CA GLY A 69 6.00 24.84 10.71
C GLY A 69 7.45 24.80 11.22
N SER A 70 7.74 24.25 12.39
CA SER A 70 9.08 24.11 12.95
C SER A 70 9.56 22.66 12.95
N TRP A 71 10.87 22.47 12.72
CA TRP A 71 11.52 21.18 12.90
C TRP A 71 11.88 21.00 14.37
N VAL A 72 11.39 19.90 14.99
CA VAL A 72 11.52 19.64 16.44
C VAL A 72 12.06 18.24 16.68
N THR A 73 12.92 18.08 17.66
CA THR A 73 13.42 16.76 18.09
C THR A 73 12.31 15.93 18.72
N GLY A 74 12.46 14.61 18.69
CA GLY A 74 11.52 13.69 19.35
C GLY A 74 11.75 13.61 20.86
N ASP A 75 10.68 13.69 21.66
CA ASP A 75 10.76 13.54 23.12
C ASP A 75 11.11 12.10 23.54
N ASN A 76 10.84 11.11 22.70
CA ASN A 76 11.28 9.73 22.89
C ASN A 76 12.69 9.45 22.31
N GLY A 77 13.43 10.51 21.95
CA GLY A 77 14.74 10.38 21.31
C GLY A 77 14.64 10.16 19.80
N SER A 78 15.29 9.14 19.29
CA SER A 78 15.32 8.83 17.86
C SER A 78 15.39 7.32 17.60
N PHE A 79 14.98 6.90 16.41
CA PHE A 79 15.11 5.50 15.94
C PHE A 79 15.91 5.45 14.63
N PRO A 80 16.64 4.34 14.36
CA PRO A 80 17.43 4.19 13.16
C PRO A 80 16.57 3.85 11.94
N VAL A 81 16.96 4.41 10.79
CA VAL A 81 16.49 4.01 9.45
C VAL A 81 17.62 3.28 8.74
N HIS A 82 17.35 2.11 8.21
CA HIS A 82 18.34 1.22 7.64
C HIS A 82 18.27 1.16 6.12
N ASN A 83 19.44 0.98 5.49
CA ASN A 83 19.53 0.60 4.08
C ASN A 83 19.26 -0.90 3.95
N PRO A 84 18.18 -1.34 3.30
CA PRO A 84 17.85 -2.75 3.17
C PRO A 84 18.83 -3.55 2.29
N SER A 85 19.66 -2.86 1.46
CA SER A 85 20.69 -3.53 0.64
C SER A 85 21.86 -4.07 1.46
N CYS A 86 22.15 -3.51 2.65
CA CYS A 86 23.34 -3.89 3.42
C CYS A 86 23.14 -3.82 4.94
N GLY A 87 21.99 -3.36 5.43
CA GLY A 87 21.67 -3.20 6.84
C GLY A 87 22.35 -2.00 7.53
N GLN A 88 23.11 -1.17 6.83
CA GLN A 88 23.73 0.02 7.40
C GLN A 88 22.67 1.07 7.81
N ILE A 89 22.95 1.80 8.90
CA ILE A 89 22.10 2.93 9.34
C ILE A 89 22.29 4.09 8.38
N LEU A 90 21.20 4.59 7.82
CA LEU A 90 21.18 5.78 6.98
C LEU A 90 21.07 7.07 7.82
N ALA A 91 20.17 7.07 8.78
CA ALA A 91 19.92 8.21 9.65
C ALA A 91 19.25 7.75 10.95
N HIS A 92 19.33 8.62 11.97
CA HIS A 92 18.47 8.56 13.16
C HIS A 92 17.38 9.62 13.00
N VAL A 93 16.12 9.19 13.06
CA VAL A 93 14.93 10.04 12.86
C VAL A 93 14.23 10.23 14.19
N ALA A 94 13.75 11.44 14.47
CA ALA A 94 13.06 11.80 15.69
C ALA A 94 11.90 10.86 16.02
N ASP A 95 11.81 10.45 17.28
CA ASP A 95 10.77 9.55 17.80
C ASP A 95 9.79 10.35 18.66
N ALA A 96 8.61 10.64 18.10
CA ALA A 96 7.61 11.44 18.74
C ALA A 96 6.98 10.74 19.95
N SER A 97 6.70 11.52 21.00
CA SER A 97 5.81 11.14 22.08
C SER A 97 4.32 11.26 21.65
N VAL A 98 3.41 10.78 22.51
CA VAL A 98 1.96 10.98 22.33
C VAL A 98 1.62 12.47 22.36
N GLU A 99 2.23 13.21 23.27
CA GLU A 99 2.05 14.64 23.45
C GLU A 99 2.43 15.41 22.18
N GLN A 100 3.58 15.10 21.57
CA GLN A 100 4.00 15.69 20.29
C GLN A 100 3.05 15.31 19.14
N GLY A 101 2.46 14.11 19.17
CA GLY A 101 1.37 13.75 18.26
C GLY A 101 0.16 14.69 18.41
N ILE A 102 -0.25 14.99 19.65
CA ILE A 102 -1.33 15.93 19.94
C ILE A 102 -0.95 17.36 19.55
N GLU A 103 0.28 17.80 19.80
CA GLU A 103 0.77 19.13 19.36
C GLU A 103 0.69 19.29 17.83
N ALA A 104 0.96 18.21 17.06
CA ALA A 104 0.78 18.22 15.62
C ALA A 104 -0.70 18.42 15.22
N LEU A 105 -1.62 17.81 15.96
CA LEU A 105 -3.06 18.01 15.75
C LEU A 105 -3.50 19.41 16.20
N ASP A 106 -2.98 19.95 17.30
CA ASP A 106 -3.21 21.32 17.76
C ASP A 106 -2.86 22.32 16.65
N ALA A 107 -1.65 22.22 16.10
CA ALA A 107 -1.20 23.07 15.01
C ALA A 107 -2.10 22.93 13.75
N ALA A 108 -2.53 21.72 13.43
CA ALA A 108 -3.47 21.49 12.32
C ALA A 108 -4.85 22.10 12.59
N CYS A 109 -5.33 22.07 13.83
CA CYS A 109 -6.60 22.70 14.23
C CYS A 109 -6.51 24.23 14.18
N ASP A 110 -5.41 24.81 14.62
CA ASP A 110 -5.19 26.27 14.62
C ASP A 110 -5.12 26.83 13.19
N ALA A 111 -4.45 26.13 12.28
CA ALA A 111 -4.34 26.51 10.87
C ALA A 111 -5.62 26.27 10.05
N ARG A 112 -6.59 25.48 10.56
CA ARG A 112 -7.76 25.02 9.81
C ARG A 112 -8.58 26.15 9.20
N ALA A 113 -8.91 27.17 10.00
CA ALA A 113 -9.84 28.22 9.56
C ALA A 113 -9.21 29.09 8.46
N SER A 114 -7.96 29.50 8.63
CA SER A 114 -7.22 30.30 7.65
C SER A 114 -7.00 29.53 6.35
N TRP A 115 -6.61 28.25 6.43
CA TRP A 115 -6.39 27.43 5.26
C TRP A 115 -7.69 27.15 4.48
N ALA A 116 -8.79 26.85 5.16
CA ALA A 116 -10.09 26.66 4.53
C ALA A 116 -10.60 27.93 3.83
N ALA A 117 -10.24 29.12 4.32
CA ALA A 117 -10.57 30.41 3.73
C ALA A 117 -9.66 30.81 2.56
N THR A 118 -8.47 30.16 2.42
CA THR A 118 -7.54 30.39 1.30
C THR A 118 -8.22 30.05 -0.03
N SER A 119 -8.01 30.90 -1.03
CA SER A 119 -8.65 30.67 -2.33
C SER A 119 -8.22 29.36 -2.99
N PRO A 120 -9.10 28.69 -3.75
CA PRO A 120 -8.71 27.49 -4.49
C PRO A 120 -7.50 27.69 -5.42
N ARG A 121 -7.38 28.88 -6.00
CA ARG A 121 -6.25 29.25 -6.87
C ARG A 121 -4.93 29.28 -6.10
N GLU A 122 -4.92 29.89 -4.94
CA GLU A 122 -3.73 29.99 -4.10
C GLU A 122 -3.27 28.59 -3.61
N ARG A 123 -4.22 27.72 -3.21
CA ARG A 123 -3.91 26.32 -2.89
C ARG A 123 -3.32 25.57 -4.09
N ALA A 124 -3.89 25.77 -5.29
CA ALA A 124 -3.38 25.21 -6.55
C ALA A 124 -1.96 25.69 -6.86
N ASP A 125 -1.67 26.98 -6.66
CA ASP A 125 -0.36 27.58 -6.94
C ASP A 125 0.73 27.00 -6.02
N ILE A 126 0.41 26.72 -4.75
CA ILE A 126 1.32 26.05 -3.81
C ILE A 126 1.62 24.62 -4.28
N LEU A 127 0.59 23.84 -4.66
CA LEU A 127 0.76 22.48 -5.17
C LEU A 127 1.57 22.45 -6.48
N ASN A 128 1.36 23.41 -7.37
CA ASN A 128 2.12 23.54 -8.62
C ASN A 128 3.61 23.90 -8.35
N ARG A 129 3.90 24.76 -7.38
CA ARG A 129 5.30 25.02 -6.96
C ARG A 129 5.94 23.77 -6.39
N ALA A 130 5.22 23.02 -5.55
CA ALA A 130 5.71 21.75 -5.00
C ALA A 130 5.97 20.71 -6.12
N TYR A 131 5.08 20.60 -7.13
CA TYR A 131 5.29 19.81 -8.34
C TYR A 131 6.60 20.18 -9.05
N THR A 132 6.82 21.48 -9.25
CA THR A 132 8.01 21.98 -9.93
C THR A 132 9.29 21.63 -9.16
N LEU A 133 9.31 21.89 -7.83
CA LEU A 133 10.44 21.55 -6.97
C LEU A 133 10.73 20.05 -6.96
N MET A 134 9.70 19.22 -6.84
CA MET A 134 9.84 17.75 -6.86
C MET A 134 10.43 17.26 -8.17
N THR A 135 9.95 17.78 -9.31
CA THR A 135 10.44 17.41 -10.63
C THR A 135 11.90 17.85 -10.84
N GLN A 136 12.26 19.05 -10.39
CA GLN A 136 13.64 19.56 -10.46
C GLN A 136 14.63 18.74 -9.63
N ARG A 137 14.14 18.08 -8.56
CA ARG A 137 14.96 17.30 -7.62
C ARG A 137 14.78 15.80 -7.75
N THR A 138 14.31 15.33 -8.90
CA THR A 138 14.02 13.91 -9.16
C THR A 138 15.16 13.00 -8.74
N GLU A 139 16.41 13.27 -9.14
CA GLU A 139 17.55 12.41 -8.83
C GLU A 139 17.89 12.36 -7.34
N VAL A 140 17.78 13.49 -6.63
CA VAL A 140 18.01 13.56 -5.19
C VAL A 140 16.99 12.71 -4.43
N ILE A 141 15.72 12.87 -4.78
CA ILE A 141 14.63 12.17 -4.12
C ILE A 141 14.65 10.68 -4.47
N ALA A 142 14.92 10.33 -5.73
CA ALA A 142 14.99 8.94 -6.17
C ALA A 142 16.13 8.18 -5.47
N ARG A 143 17.32 8.79 -5.34
CA ARG A 143 18.43 8.18 -4.60
C ARG A 143 18.13 8.00 -3.12
N LEU A 144 17.53 9.01 -2.48
CA LEU A 144 17.08 8.91 -1.09
C LEU A 144 16.12 7.73 -0.90
N MET A 145 15.12 7.63 -1.77
CA MET A 145 14.12 6.57 -1.74
C MET A 145 14.72 5.19 -1.96
N THR A 146 15.63 5.05 -2.94
CA THR A 146 16.35 3.79 -3.18
C THR A 146 17.14 3.36 -1.94
N LEU A 147 17.81 4.30 -1.27
CA LEU A 147 18.59 3.99 -0.06
C LEU A 147 17.71 3.51 1.10
N GLU A 148 16.57 4.17 1.37
CA GLU A 148 15.73 3.82 2.53
C GLU A 148 14.78 2.64 2.27
N MET A 149 14.37 2.41 1.00
CA MET A 149 13.36 1.38 0.66
C MET A 149 13.97 0.19 -0.10
N GLY A 150 15.07 0.39 -0.83
CA GLY A 150 15.78 -0.67 -1.54
C GLY A 150 15.40 -0.84 -3.01
N LYS A 151 14.29 -0.25 -3.48
CA LYS A 151 13.87 -0.38 -4.89
C LYS A 151 14.92 0.16 -5.87
N PRO A 152 14.99 -0.41 -7.09
CA PRO A 152 15.89 0.08 -8.14
C PRO A 152 15.70 1.57 -8.44
N LEU A 153 16.80 2.26 -8.75
CA LEU A 153 16.82 3.70 -8.94
C LEU A 153 15.86 4.17 -10.05
N ASP A 154 15.73 3.40 -11.13
CA ASP A 154 14.78 3.72 -12.21
C ASP A 154 13.32 3.64 -11.73
N GLN A 155 13.01 2.69 -10.86
CA GLN A 155 11.68 2.60 -10.23
C GLN A 155 11.44 3.73 -9.24
N SER A 156 12.48 4.18 -8.53
CA SER A 156 12.41 5.37 -7.67
C SER A 156 12.17 6.64 -8.48
N ARG A 157 12.84 6.82 -9.63
CA ARG A 157 12.56 7.92 -10.57
C ARG A 157 11.10 7.88 -11.06
N GLY A 158 10.60 6.69 -11.38
CA GLY A 158 9.19 6.47 -11.73
C GLY A 158 8.23 6.84 -10.61
N GLU A 159 8.56 6.55 -9.35
CA GLU A 159 7.75 6.93 -8.19
C GLU A 159 7.76 8.46 -7.97
N VAL A 160 8.90 9.14 -8.14
CA VAL A 160 8.95 10.61 -8.07
C VAL A 160 8.02 11.23 -9.10
N ALA A 161 8.07 10.76 -10.35
CA ALA A 161 7.17 11.24 -11.40
C ALA A 161 5.69 10.97 -11.06
N TYR A 162 5.39 9.80 -10.52
CA TYR A 162 4.03 9.42 -10.09
C TYR A 162 3.54 10.31 -8.94
N ALA A 163 4.36 10.55 -7.92
CA ALA A 163 4.05 11.44 -6.81
C ALA A 163 3.82 12.89 -7.28
N ALA A 164 4.70 13.39 -8.15
CA ALA A 164 4.57 14.73 -8.74
C ALA A 164 3.27 14.89 -9.51
N ASN A 165 2.83 13.86 -10.24
CA ASN A 165 1.56 13.89 -10.97
C ASN A 165 0.35 14.06 -10.05
N TYR A 166 0.37 13.57 -8.80
CA TYR A 166 -0.70 13.84 -7.82
C TYR A 166 -0.73 15.31 -7.41
N LEU A 167 0.42 15.94 -7.21
CA LEU A 167 0.48 17.37 -6.90
C LEU A 167 -0.12 18.20 -8.02
N ARG A 168 0.26 17.90 -9.27
CA ARG A 168 -0.26 18.58 -10.46
C ARG A 168 -1.76 18.35 -10.63
N TRP A 169 -2.22 17.09 -10.56
CA TRP A 169 -3.62 16.73 -10.71
C TRP A 169 -4.51 17.47 -9.72
N TYR A 170 -4.15 17.43 -8.43
CA TYR A 170 -4.95 18.10 -7.40
C TYR A 170 -4.79 19.62 -7.37
N ALA A 171 -3.72 20.18 -7.92
CA ALA A 171 -3.65 21.61 -8.20
C ALA A 171 -4.72 22.02 -9.23
N GLU A 172 -4.93 21.20 -10.26
CA GLU A 172 -5.96 21.41 -11.27
C GLU A 172 -7.37 21.17 -10.71
N GLU A 173 -7.57 20.15 -9.89
CA GLU A 173 -8.85 19.81 -9.26
C GLU A 173 -9.26 20.78 -8.14
N ALA A 174 -8.34 21.45 -7.48
CA ALA A 174 -8.64 22.43 -6.42
C ALA A 174 -9.67 23.47 -6.87
N ALA A 175 -9.59 23.92 -8.13
CA ALA A 175 -10.50 24.90 -8.72
C ALA A 175 -11.80 24.28 -9.26
N ARG A 176 -11.94 22.95 -9.31
CA ARG A 176 -13.11 22.23 -9.84
C ARG A 176 -14.02 21.64 -8.75
N ASN A 177 -13.81 22.00 -7.50
CA ASN A 177 -14.59 21.53 -6.36
C ASN A 177 -15.99 22.23 -6.32
N PHE A 178 -16.83 21.93 -7.32
CA PHE A 178 -18.11 22.62 -7.51
C PHE A 178 -19.23 22.00 -6.67
N GLY A 179 -20.15 22.86 -6.20
CA GLY A 179 -21.49 22.50 -5.78
C GLY A 179 -22.49 22.55 -6.94
N ARG A 180 -23.78 22.49 -6.61
CA ARG A 180 -24.87 22.62 -7.59
C ARG A 180 -25.97 23.54 -7.07
N THR A 181 -26.73 24.14 -7.99
CA THR A 181 -27.97 24.86 -7.69
C THR A 181 -29.11 24.27 -8.51
N ALA A 182 -30.27 24.06 -7.88
CA ALA A 182 -31.49 23.57 -8.52
C ALA A 182 -32.73 24.11 -7.80
N VAL A 183 -33.88 24.05 -8.45
CA VAL A 183 -35.17 24.30 -7.80
C VAL A 183 -35.72 22.99 -7.24
N ALA A 184 -36.24 23.02 -6.02
CA ALA A 184 -36.87 21.85 -5.42
C ALA A 184 -38.12 21.45 -6.20
N PRO A 185 -38.35 20.16 -6.52
CA PRO A 185 -39.45 19.72 -7.35
C PRO A 185 -40.84 20.10 -6.80
N GLU A 186 -40.99 20.18 -5.49
CA GLU A 186 -42.31 20.21 -4.84
C GLU A 186 -42.55 21.43 -3.95
N SER A 187 -41.56 22.29 -3.70
CA SER A 187 -41.66 23.28 -2.62
C SER A 187 -41.31 24.71 -2.98
N GLY A 188 -40.98 25.02 -4.22
CA GLY A 188 -40.54 26.39 -4.59
C GLY A 188 -39.25 26.85 -3.87
N LEU A 189 -38.54 25.98 -3.19
CA LEU A 189 -37.24 26.26 -2.57
C LEU A 189 -36.12 26.17 -3.63
N GLN A 190 -35.13 27.01 -3.48
CA GLN A 190 -33.84 26.83 -4.14
C GLN A 190 -32.95 25.88 -3.33
N ILE A 191 -32.48 24.86 -4.00
CA ILE A 191 -31.48 23.93 -3.47
C ILE A 191 -30.12 24.45 -3.88
N THR A 192 -29.25 24.73 -2.93
CA THR A 192 -27.84 25.00 -3.20
C THR A 192 -26.99 24.00 -2.41
N THR A 193 -26.05 23.34 -3.07
CA THR A 193 -25.06 22.51 -2.38
C THR A 193 -23.68 23.13 -2.50
N VAL A 194 -22.93 23.09 -1.42
CA VAL A 194 -21.54 23.53 -1.40
C VAL A 194 -20.67 22.41 -0.81
N ARG A 195 -19.45 22.26 -1.32
CA ARG A 195 -18.48 21.35 -0.77
C ARG A 195 -17.61 22.10 0.23
N ARG A 196 -17.47 21.57 1.42
CA ARG A 196 -16.65 22.12 2.49
C ARG A 196 -15.53 21.15 2.87
N PRO A 197 -14.33 21.61 3.26
CA PRO A 197 -13.30 20.73 3.77
C PRO A 197 -13.81 19.98 5.02
N VAL A 198 -13.47 18.69 5.10
CA VAL A 198 -13.80 17.82 6.25
C VAL A 198 -13.20 18.40 7.54
N GLY A 199 -11.98 18.89 7.50
CA GLY A 199 -11.26 19.45 8.65
C GLY A 199 -9.87 18.84 8.82
N PRO A 200 -9.34 18.77 10.06
CA PRO A 200 -8.05 18.13 10.33
C PRO A 200 -8.07 16.64 10.01
N CYS A 201 -7.07 16.17 9.25
CA CYS A 201 -6.96 14.81 8.76
C CYS A 201 -5.71 14.13 9.33
N LEU A 202 -5.82 12.87 9.73
CA LEU A 202 -4.70 11.99 10.00
C LEU A 202 -4.42 11.13 8.75
N LEU A 203 -3.22 11.26 8.19
CA LEU A 203 -2.79 10.58 6.98
C LEU A 203 -1.69 9.59 7.34
N ILE A 204 -1.97 8.28 7.23
CA ILE A 204 -1.04 7.21 7.61
C ILE A 204 -0.61 6.49 6.33
N THR A 205 0.72 6.47 6.06
CA THR A 205 1.27 5.92 4.83
C THR A 205 2.15 4.70 5.08
N PRO A 206 2.17 3.74 4.13
CA PRO A 206 3.04 2.57 4.18
C PRO A 206 4.47 2.92 3.73
N TRP A 207 5.33 1.92 3.81
CA TRP A 207 6.75 2.03 3.50
C TRP A 207 7.12 1.77 2.02
N ASN A 208 6.25 1.10 1.26
CA ASN A 208 6.58 0.56 -0.07
C ASN A 208 6.64 1.61 -1.21
N PHE A 209 5.85 2.68 -1.10
CA PHE A 209 5.90 3.85 -1.98
C PHE A 209 5.89 5.13 -1.12
N PRO A 210 6.99 5.42 -0.41
CA PRO A 210 7.00 6.40 0.70
C PRO A 210 6.71 7.82 0.25
N LEU A 211 7.05 8.19 -0.99
CA LEU A 211 6.77 9.50 -1.55
C LEU A 211 5.37 9.56 -2.16
N ALA A 212 5.02 8.60 -3.01
CA ALA A 212 3.76 8.62 -3.74
C ALA A 212 2.55 8.47 -2.82
N MET A 213 2.64 7.63 -1.77
CA MET A 213 1.54 7.48 -0.82
C MET A 213 1.35 8.74 0.03
N ALA A 214 2.43 9.45 0.38
CA ALA A 214 2.34 10.74 1.05
C ALA A 214 1.68 11.79 0.12
N ALA A 215 2.17 11.96 -1.11
CA ALA A 215 1.63 12.92 -2.07
C ALA A 215 0.16 12.64 -2.41
N ARG A 216 -0.21 11.37 -2.59
CA ARG A 216 -1.56 10.93 -2.95
C ARG A 216 -2.62 11.23 -1.88
N LYS A 217 -2.21 11.35 -0.60
CA LYS A 217 -3.08 11.73 0.51
C LYS A 217 -3.00 13.22 0.83
N VAL A 218 -1.80 13.79 0.86
CA VAL A 218 -1.59 15.20 1.21
C VAL A 218 -2.15 16.13 0.13
N ALA A 219 -1.90 15.86 -1.15
CA ALA A 219 -2.32 16.77 -2.23
C ALA A 219 -3.85 16.99 -2.27
N PRO A 220 -4.72 15.96 -2.26
CA PRO A 220 -6.16 16.17 -2.23
C PRO A 220 -6.65 16.78 -0.91
N ALA A 221 -6.06 16.45 0.24
CA ALA A 221 -6.39 17.06 1.52
C ALA A 221 -6.18 18.58 1.47
N LEU A 222 -5.00 19.01 1.00
CA LEU A 222 -4.67 20.43 0.88
C LEU A 222 -5.50 21.13 -0.19
N ALA A 223 -5.73 20.50 -1.34
CA ALA A 223 -6.57 21.02 -2.40
C ALA A 223 -8.01 21.27 -1.94
N ALA A 224 -8.56 20.38 -1.13
CA ALA A 224 -9.89 20.53 -0.52
C ALA A 224 -9.96 21.65 0.53
N GLY A 225 -8.83 22.07 1.10
CA GLY A 225 -8.72 23.04 2.20
C GLY A 225 -8.68 22.40 3.58
N CYS A 226 -8.36 21.09 3.68
CA CYS A 226 -8.08 20.39 4.93
C CYS A 226 -6.65 20.65 5.42
N THR A 227 -6.46 20.61 6.72
CA THR A 227 -5.14 20.52 7.34
C THR A 227 -4.81 19.07 7.67
N ALA A 228 -3.53 18.73 7.84
CA ALA A 228 -3.13 17.36 7.96
C ALA A 228 -2.01 17.12 8.98
N VAL A 229 -2.10 15.95 9.65
CA VAL A 229 -1.00 15.29 10.34
C VAL A 229 -0.62 14.07 9.51
N LEU A 230 0.56 14.06 8.92
CA LEU A 230 1.12 12.93 8.17
C LEU A 230 1.96 12.06 9.11
N LYS A 231 1.61 10.79 9.21
CA LYS A 231 2.39 9.77 9.92
C LYS A 231 2.95 8.78 8.90
N PRO A 232 4.20 8.96 8.44
CA PRO A 232 4.85 8.01 7.53
C PRO A 232 5.23 6.71 8.25
N ALA A 233 5.49 5.65 7.48
CA ALA A 233 6.03 4.42 8.04
C ALA A 233 7.40 4.65 8.67
N SER A 234 7.68 4.00 9.81
CA SER A 234 8.98 4.10 10.50
C SER A 234 10.15 3.51 9.72
N LEU A 235 9.87 2.59 8.77
CA LEU A 235 10.89 2.00 7.92
C LEU A 235 11.40 2.96 6.83
N THR A 236 10.55 3.88 6.33
CA THR A 236 10.87 4.79 5.23
C THR A 236 10.34 6.21 5.47
N PRO A 237 10.76 6.89 6.55
CA PRO A 237 10.27 8.22 6.88
C PRO A 237 10.98 9.34 6.11
N LEU A 238 12.20 9.12 5.60
CA LEU A 238 13.06 10.16 5.04
C LEU A 238 12.47 10.79 3.77
N SER A 239 11.90 10.00 2.87
CA SER A 239 11.22 10.51 1.66
C SER A 239 10.03 11.40 2.02
N SER A 240 9.26 11.04 3.05
CA SER A 240 8.11 11.85 3.52
C SER A 240 8.55 13.12 4.23
N LEU A 241 9.62 13.09 5.00
CA LEU A 241 10.20 14.29 5.65
C LEU A 241 10.78 15.25 4.60
N TYR A 242 11.47 14.72 3.59
CA TYR A 242 11.93 15.52 2.47
C TYR A 242 10.77 16.13 1.67
N PHE A 243 9.71 15.36 1.41
CA PHE A 243 8.48 15.88 0.81
C PHE A 243 7.87 17.04 1.62
N ALA A 244 7.80 16.92 2.93
CA ALA A 244 7.30 17.99 3.79
C ALA A 244 8.18 19.26 3.70
N SER A 245 9.51 19.11 3.56
CA SER A 245 10.41 20.25 3.34
C SER A 245 10.14 20.94 2.00
N LEU A 246 9.84 20.18 0.93
CA LEU A 246 9.44 20.74 -0.36
C LEU A 246 8.10 21.50 -0.28
N MET A 247 7.13 20.99 0.48
CA MET A 247 5.85 21.67 0.68
C MET A 247 6.05 23.02 1.39
N ARG A 248 6.90 23.08 2.40
CA ARG A 248 7.27 24.36 3.08
C ARG A 248 7.95 25.31 2.10
N GLU A 249 8.94 24.86 1.35
CA GLU A 249 9.63 25.66 0.33
C GLU A 249 8.66 26.17 -0.76
N ALA A 250 7.65 25.38 -1.10
CA ALA A 250 6.57 25.79 -2.01
C ALA A 250 5.66 26.88 -1.43
N GLY A 251 5.83 27.25 -0.16
CA GLY A 251 5.09 28.31 0.52
C GLY A 251 3.81 27.81 1.20
N LEU A 252 3.75 26.53 1.59
CA LEU A 252 2.66 26.03 2.42
C LEU A 252 2.71 26.73 3.79
N PRO A 253 1.61 27.32 4.28
CA PRO A 253 1.59 27.98 5.59
C PRO A 253 1.86 27.01 6.75
N ASP A 254 2.44 27.54 7.81
CA ASP A 254 2.76 26.79 9.02
C ASP A 254 1.50 26.16 9.63
N GLY A 255 1.63 24.93 10.15
CA GLY A 255 0.56 24.16 10.77
C GLY A 255 -0.39 23.46 9.79
N VAL A 256 -0.40 23.84 8.49
CA VAL A 256 -1.28 23.20 7.49
C VAL A 256 -0.90 21.74 7.24
N LEU A 257 0.40 21.42 7.21
CA LEU A 257 0.94 20.07 7.17
C LEU A 257 1.92 19.89 8.34
N ASN A 258 1.67 18.87 9.15
CA ASN A 258 2.53 18.43 10.23
C ASN A 258 3.00 17.01 9.95
N VAL A 259 4.21 16.63 10.35
CA VAL A 259 4.74 15.28 10.13
C VAL A 259 5.25 14.71 11.44
N VAL A 260 4.72 13.56 11.81
CA VAL A 260 5.03 12.85 13.05
C VAL A 260 5.61 11.49 12.73
N THR A 261 6.91 11.32 12.96
CA THR A 261 7.61 10.03 12.92
C THR A 261 7.66 9.42 14.30
N THR A 262 7.39 8.11 14.42
CA THR A 262 7.42 7.44 15.72
C THR A 262 7.63 5.94 15.56
N SER A 263 8.37 5.34 16.50
CA SER A 263 8.47 3.88 16.69
C SER A 263 7.26 3.32 17.45
N ARG A 264 6.53 4.19 18.20
CA ARG A 264 5.35 3.84 19.02
C ARG A 264 4.03 4.13 18.30
N THR A 265 3.93 3.65 17.04
CA THR A 265 2.82 3.98 16.12
C THR A 265 1.43 3.78 16.76
N SER A 266 1.21 2.67 17.46
CA SER A 266 -0.11 2.36 18.03
C SER A 266 -0.54 3.38 19.08
N GLU A 267 0.38 3.81 19.95
CA GLU A 267 0.10 4.75 21.04
C GLU A 267 -0.25 6.14 20.48
N VAL A 268 0.60 6.67 19.61
CA VAL A 268 0.42 8.00 19.01
C VAL A 268 -0.84 8.05 18.13
N VAL A 269 -1.06 7.04 17.27
CA VAL A 269 -2.23 7.00 16.38
C VAL A 269 -3.52 6.85 17.18
N SER A 270 -3.54 6.01 18.22
CA SER A 270 -4.74 5.83 19.04
C SER A 270 -5.11 7.12 19.78
N ALA A 271 -4.13 7.87 20.30
CA ALA A 271 -4.37 9.15 20.95
C ALA A 271 -4.93 10.19 19.97
N LEU A 272 -4.36 10.28 18.75
CA LEU A 272 -4.86 11.18 17.72
C LEU A 272 -6.30 10.83 17.30
N MET A 273 -6.62 9.54 17.16
CA MET A 273 -7.97 9.09 16.78
C MET A 273 -9.00 9.25 17.88
N ALA A 274 -8.59 9.31 19.15
CA ALA A 274 -9.45 9.58 20.28
C ALA A 274 -9.81 11.07 20.44
N ASP A 275 -9.04 11.97 19.80
CA ASP A 275 -9.29 13.41 19.89
C ASP A 275 -10.50 13.82 19.02
N GLU A 276 -11.47 14.49 19.64
CA GLU A 276 -12.74 14.91 18.99
C GLU A 276 -12.53 15.93 17.85
N ARG A 277 -11.38 16.61 17.80
CA ARG A 277 -11.06 17.60 16.77
C ARG A 277 -10.61 16.97 15.45
N LEU A 278 -10.11 15.73 15.50
CA LEU A 278 -9.83 14.96 14.29
C LEU A 278 -11.13 14.68 13.52
N ARG A 279 -11.12 14.78 12.20
CA ARG A 279 -12.31 14.60 11.37
C ARG A 279 -12.22 13.45 10.38
N LYS A 280 -11.01 13.12 9.96
CA LYS A 280 -10.78 12.07 8.97
C LYS A 280 -9.50 11.30 9.28
N VAL A 281 -9.54 9.99 9.01
CA VAL A 281 -8.36 9.16 8.88
C VAL A 281 -8.28 8.59 7.46
N SER A 282 -7.12 8.73 6.82
CA SER A 282 -6.79 8.05 5.57
C SER A 282 -5.60 7.13 5.82
N PHE A 283 -5.78 5.86 5.57
CA PHE A 283 -4.80 4.81 5.84
C PHE A 283 -4.51 3.98 4.60
N THR A 284 -3.23 3.70 4.38
CA THR A 284 -2.79 2.65 3.44
C THR A 284 -1.86 1.69 4.18
N GLY A 285 -2.16 0.39 4.11
CA GLY A 285 -1.40 -0.66 4.77
C GLY A 285 -2.12 -2.00 4.81
N SER A 286 -1.76 -2.86 5.77
CA SER A 286 -2.37 -4.20 5.87
C SER A 286 -3.85 -4.15 6.27
N THR A 287 -4.63 -5.11 5.78
CA THR A 287 -6.05 -5.25 6.10
C THR A 287 -6.29 -5.43 7.61
N ALA A 288 -5.41 -6.13 8.32
CA ALA A 288 -5.52 -6.31 9.76
C ALA A 288 -5.44 -5.00 10.54
N VAL A 289 -4.48 -4.13 10.19
CA VAL A 289 -4.35 -2.79 10.79
C VAL A 289 -5.54 -1.90 10.39
N GLY A 290 -5.98 -1.96 9.12
CA GLY A 290 -7.16 -1.22 8.65
C GLY A 290 -8.42 -1.53 9.45
N ARG A 291 -8.67 -2.81 9.75
CA ARG A 291 -9.80 -3.23 10.62
C ARG A 291 -9.70 -2.61 12.01
N THR A 292 -8.50 -2.59 12.60
CA THR A 292 -8.27 -1.97 13.93
C THR A 292 -8.56 -0.46 13.88
N LEU A 293 -8.09 0.24 12.87
CA LEU A 293 -8.32 1.68 12.71
C LEU A 293 -9.80 1.99 12.45
N LEU A 294 -10.52 1.17 11.68
CA LEU A 294 -11.96 1.32 11.47
C LEU A 294 -12.74 1.17 12.80
N ALA A 295 -12.36 0.21 13.64
CA ALA A 295 -12.96 0.05 14.96
C ALA A 295 -12.71 1.27 15.87
N GLN A 296 -11.50 1.86 15.82
CA GLN A 296 -11.19 3.10 16.55
C GLN A 296 -11.95 4.30 15.97
N ALA A 297 -12.00 4.45 14.63
CA ALA A 297 -12.68 5.53 13.94
C ALA A 297 -14.18 5.61 14.29
N SER A 298 -14.82 4.47 14.59
CA SER A 298 -16.23 4.41 14.95
C SER A 298 -16.56 5.16 16.23
N GLN A 299 -15.61 5.35 17.15
CA GLN A 299 -15.83 6.04 18.43
C GLN A 299 -16.18 7.53 18.23
N ASN A 300 -15.51 8.20 17.30
CA ASN A 300 -15.73 9.61 16.97
C ASN A 300 -16.42 9.80 15.61
N VAL A 301 -16.92 8.72 15.01
CA VAL A 301 -17.58 8.70 13.69
C VAL A 301 -16.70 9.41 12.64
N LEU A 302 -15.40 9.11 12.64
CA LEU A 302 -14.45 9.71 11.72
C LEU A 302 -14.76 9.31 10.28
N ARG A 303 -14.63 10.23 9.34
CA ARG A 303 -14.60 9.87 7.92
C ARG A 303 -13.36 9.03 7.64
N THR A 304 -13.51 7.92 6.93
CA THR A 304 -12.42 6.99 6.68
C THR A 304 -12.20 6.78 5.18
N SER A 305 -10.92 6.70 4.76
CA SER A 305 -10.51 6.15 3.47
C SER A 305 -9.45 5.10 3.78
N MET A 306 -9.69 3.86 3.32
CA MET A 306 -8.85 2.71 3.63
C MET A 306 -8.38 2.06 2.33
N GLU A 307 -7.08 2.08 2.10
CA GLU A 307 -6.42 1.37 1.01
C GLU A 307 -5.61 0.22 1.61
N LEU A 308 -6.12 -1.00 1.42
CA LEU A 308 -5.66 -2.18 2.14
C LEU A 308 -4.99 -3.18 1.20
N GLY A 309 -4.71 -4.39 1.71
CA GLY A 309 -4.03 -5.43 0.97
C GLY A 309 -4.75 -5.86 -0.31
N GLY A 310 -4.03 -6.54 -1.18
CA GLY A 310 -4.52 -7.06 -2.45
C GLY A 310 -4.03 -8.48 -2.72
N ASN A 311 -4.72 -9.17 -3.60
CA ASN A 311 -4.34 -10.49 -4.11
C ASN A 311 -4.73 -10.62 -5.58
N ALA A 312 -4.13 -9.76 -6.41
CA ALA A 312 -4.55 -9.53 -7.78
C ALA A 312 -4.42 -10.78 -8.66
N PRO A 313 -5.50 -11.20 -9.36
CA PRO A 313 -5.42 -12.18 -10.43
C PRO A 313 -4.84 -11.54 -11.69
N PHE A 314 -3.97 -12.30 -12.37
CA PHE A 314 -3.45 -12.02 -13.70
C PHE A 314 -3.93 -13.14 -14.63
N ILE A 315 -4.92 -12.85 -15.47
CA ILE A 315 -5.66 -13.83 -16.27
C ILE A 315 -5.14 -13.79 -17.70
N VAL A 316 -4.70 -14.94 -18.23
CA VAL A 316 -4.22 -15.07 -19.61
C VAL A 316 -5.11 -16.08 -20.34
N PHE A 317 -5.86 -15.60 -21.34
CA PHE A 317 -6.71 -16.45 -22.18
C PHE A 317 -5.94 -17.07 -23.36
N GLU A 318 -6.53 -18.06 -24.00
CA GLU A 318 -5.96 -18.82 -25.12
C GLU A 318 -5.63 -17.96 -26.35
N ASP A 319 -6.27 -16.79 -26.48
CA ASP A 319 -6.11 -15.86 -27.60
C ASP A 319 -5.21 -14.65 -27.24
N ALA A 320 -4.53 -14.68 -26.11
CA ALA A 320 -3.64 -13.60 -25.68
C ALA A 320 -2.36 -13.54 -26.53
N ASP A 321 -1.85 -12.34 -26.72
CA ASP A 321 -0.47 -12.13 -27.21
C ASP A 321 0.50 -12.52 -26.07
N ILE A 322 1.12 -13.69 -26.17
CA ILE A 322 1.94 -14.26 -25.09
C ILE A 322 3.17 -13.39 -24.78
N PRO A 323 3.97 -12.91 -25.76
CA PRO A 323 5.06 -11.98 -25.49
C PRO A 323 4.59 -10.75 -24.71
N ALA A 324 3.49 -10.10 -25.11
CA ALA A 324 2.93 -8.95 -24.40
C ALA A 324 2.40 -9.32 -23.01
N ALA A 325 1.80 -10.51 -22.85
CA ALA A 325 1.33 -11.00 -21.57
C ALA A 325 2.48 -11.27 -20.59
N VAL A 326 3.61 -11.80 -21.06
CA VAL A 326 4.82 -12.04 -20.25
C VAL A 326 5.41 -10.73 -19.75
N GLU A 327 5.60 -9.74 -20.62
CA GLU A 327 6.11 -8.42 -20.19
C GLU A 327 5.14 -7.73 -19.23
N GLY A 328 3.84 -7.84 -19.48
CA GLY A 328 2.82 -7.33 -18.57
C GLY A 328 2.79 -8.06 -17.23
N ALA A 329 2.97 -9.39 -17.22
CA ALA A 329 3.10 -10.20 -16.02
C ALA A 329 4.32 -9.79 -15.19
N TYR A 330 5.46 -9.61 -15.87
CA TYR A 330 6.68 -9.14 -15.24
C TYR A 330 6.49 -7.74 -14.62
N ALA A 331 5.96 -6.80 -15.37
CA ALA A 331 5.67 -5.46 -14.88
C ALA A 331 4.69 -5.46 -13.69
N ALA A 332 3.62 -6.28 -13.76
CA ALA A 332 2.63 -6.39 -12.69
C ALA A 332 3.18 -7.07 -11.43
N LYS A 333 4.14 -8.00 -11.59
CA LYS A 333 4.74 -8.74 -10.45
C LYS A 333 5.97 -8.03 -9.91
N MET A 334 6.91 -7.61 -10.76
CA MET A 334 8.25 -7.19 -10.35
C MET A 334 8.37 -5.70 -10.04
N ARG A 335 7.35 -4.90 -10.35
CA ARG A 335 7.31 -3.51 -9.88
C ARG A 335 7.49 -3.47 -8.37
N ASN A 336 8.51 -2.72 -7.92
CA ASN A 336 8.87 -2.62 -6.50
C ASN A 336 9.16 -3.98 -5.84
N MET A 337 9.85 -4.87 -6.54
CA MET A 337 10.17 -6.25 -6.11
C MET A 337 8.92 -7.07 -5.71
N GLY A 338 7.73 -6.72 -6.22
CA GLY A 338 6.46 -7.31 -5.82
C GLY A 338 5.89 -6.76 -4.49
N GLU A 339 6.57 -5.84 -3.83
CA GLU A 339 6.11 -5.16 -2.61
C GLU A 339 5.12 -4.03 -2.97
N ALA A 340 4.04 -4.40 -3.67
CA ALA A 340 2.99 -3.49 -4.12
C ALA A 340 1.61 -4.13 -3.93
N CYS A 341 0.65 -3.35 -3.44
CA CYS A 341 -0.73 -3.80 -3.21
C CYS A 341 -1.46 -4.22 -4.50
N THR A 342 -1.01 -3.72 -5.66
CA THR A 342 -1.52 -4.08 -6.98
C THR A 342 -0.68 -5.16 -7.67
N ALA A 343 0.34 -5.73 -7.02
CA ALA A 343 1.16 -6.79 -7.61
C ALA A 343 0.31 -8.00 -7.98
N ALA A 344 0.56 -8.54 -9.18
CA ALA A 344 -0.06 -9.80 -9.58
C ALA A 344 0.41 -10.93 -8.66
N ASN A 345 -0.52 -11.54 -7.94
CA ASN A 345 -0.23 -12.60 -6.97
C ASN A 345 -0.75 -13.97 -7.40
N ARG A 346 -1.72 -14.01 -8.33
CA ARG A 346 -2.33 -15.26 -8.79
C ARG A 346 -2.38 -15.25 -10.32
N PHE A 347 -1.44 -15.98 -10.96
CA PHE A 347 -1.42 -16.11 -12.41
C PHE A 347 -2.35 -17.24 -12.80
N ILE A 348 -3.43 -16.91 -13.52
CA ILE A 348 -4.52 -17.81 -13.94
C ILE A 348 -4.42 -17.93 -15.45
N VAL A 349 -3.77 -18.99 -15.94
CA VAL A 349 -3.39 -19.14 -17.35
C VAL A 349 -4.20 -20.25 -18.01
N HIS A 350 -4.75 -19.97 -19.20
CA HIS A 350 -5.48 -21.00 -19.96
C HIS A 350 -4.56 -22.15 -20.34
N GLU A 351 -5.04 -23.39 -20.23
CA GLU A 351 -4.25 -24.62 -20.44
C GLU A 351 -3.53 -24.67 -21.78
N ASP A 352 -4.14 -24.16 -22.86
CA ASP A 352 -3.57 -24.18 -24.21
C ASP A 352 -2.30 -23.32 -24.36
N VAL A 353 -2.15 -22.29 -23.56
CA VAL A 353 -1.01 -21.34 -23.61
C VAL A 353 -0.14 -21.40 -22.35
N ALA A 354 -0.48 -22.25 -21.39
CA ALA A 354 0.19 -22.30 -20.09
C ALA A 354 1.66 -22.72 -20.20
N GLU A 355 1.99 -23.68 -21.06
CA GLU A 355 3.38 -24.12 -21.26
C GLU A 355 4.23 -23.01 -21.88
N GLU A 356 3.73 -22.37 -22.95
CA GLU A 356 4.43 -21.29 -23.65
C GLU A 356 4.61 -20.08 -22.75
N PHE A 357 3.53 -19.62 -22.08
CA PHE A 357 3.57 -18.51 -21.15
C PHE A 357 4.54 -18.79 -20.00
N THR A 358 4.44 -19.95 -19.35
CA THR A 358 5.28 -20.29 -18.20
C THR A 358 6.75 -20.31 -18.58
N ARG A 359 7.12 -20.95 -19.71
CA ARG A 359 8.49 -21.01 -20.17
C ARG A 359 9.07 -19.59 -20.41
N ALA A 360 8.36 -18.75 -21.16
CA ALA A 360 8.79 -17.40 -21.47
C ALA A 360 8.85 -16.51 -20.22
N PHE A 361 7.90 -16.69 -19.28
CA PHE A 361 7.89 -15.94 -18.03
C PHE A 361 9.03 -16.36 -17.09
N VAL A 362 9.34 -17.66 -17.02
CA VAL A 362 10.52 -18.16 -16.27
C VAL A 362 11.81 -17.59 -16.86
N GLU A 363 11.99 -17.64 -18.18
CA GLU A 363 13.15 -17.05 -18.85
C GLU A 363 13.31 -15.54 -18.50
N ARG A 364 12.21 -14.79 -18.47
CA ARG A 364 12.22 -13.37 -18.10
C ARG A 364 12.55 -13.13 -16.62
N MET A 365 12.01 -13.97 -15.72
CA MET A 365 12.26 -13.90 -14.27
C MET A 365 13.71 -14.27 -13.92
N GLU A 366 14.29 -15.30 -14.56
CA GLU A 366 15.68 -15.70 -14.39
C GLU A 366 16.69 -14.66 -14.92
N ALA A 367 16.32 -13.95 -15.99
CA ALA A 367 17.14 -12.88 -16.57
C ALA A 367 17.17 -11.61 -15.71
N THR A 368 16.36 -11.53 -14.64
CA THR A 368 16.27 -10.35 -13.77
C THR A 368 17.56 -10.12 -13.00
N VAL A 369 18.15 -8.94 -13.14
CA VAL A 369 19.37 -8.54 -12.42
C VAL A 369 19.01 -8.21 -10.96
N VAL A 370 19.42 -9.08 -10.05
CA VAL A 370 19.24 -8.90 -8.59
C VAL A 370 20.48 -8.22 -8.01
N GLY A 371 20.29 -7.15 -7.25
CA GLY A 371 21.43 -6.43 -6.65
C GLY A 371 21.02 -5.18 -5.89
N ASP A 372 22.00 -4.35 -5.54
CA ASP A 372 21.75 -3.06 -4.90
C ASP A 372 20.97 -2.14 -5.83
N GLY A 373 19.81 -1.66 -5.38
CA GLY A 373 18.95 -0.77 -6.17
C GLY A 373 19.63 0.54 -6.60
N ALA A 374 20.70 0.96 -5.94
CA ALA A 374 21.47 2.15 -6.27
C ALA A 374 22.43 1.94 -7.48
N VAL A 375 22.63 0.71 -7.92
CA VAL A 375 23.47 0.36 -9.08
C VAL A 375 22.63 0.38 -10.34
N ASP A 376 23.11 1.08 -11.36
CA ASP A 376 22.43 1.15 -12.66
C ASP A 376 22.32 -0.26 -13.29
N GLY A 377 21.13 -0.57 -13.82
CA GLY A 377 20.84 -1.88 -14.43
C GLY A 377 20.28 -2.91 -13.44
N THR A 378 20.24 -2.63 -12.13
CA THR A 378 19.52 -3.46 -11.19
C THR A 378 18.02 -3.41 -11.46
N GLU A 379 17.37 -4.57 -11.56
CA GLU A 379 15.92 -4.70 -11.79
C GLU A 379 15.16 -5.16 -10.54
N CYS A 380 15.83 -5.91 -9.65
CA CYS A 380 15.28 -6.39 -8.39
C CYS A 380 16.23 -6.03 -7.24
N GLY A 381 15.82 -5.10 -6.40
CA GLY A 381 16.50 -4.70 -5.17
C GLY A 381 16.20 -5.65 -4.01
N PRO A 382 16.66 -5.31 -2.78
CA PRO A 382 16.32 -6.05 -1.57
C PRO A 382 14.87 -5.80 -1.16
N LEU A 383 14.28 -6.73 -0.43
CA LEU A 383 13.05 -6.51 0.32
C LEU A 383 13.31 -5.58 1.51
N ILE A 384 12.26 -4.95 2.01
CA ILE A 384 12.39 -3.89 3.03
C ILE A 384 13.07 -4.35 4.34
N GLN A 385 12.87 -5.59 4.76
CA GLN A 385 13.36 -6.09 6.05
C GLN A 385 13.53 -7.62 6.05
N PRO A 386 14.32 -8.19 7.00
CA PRO A 386 14.56 -9.64 7.07
C PRO A 386 13.31 -10.49 7.15
N SER A 387 12.31 -10.07 7.92
CA SER A 387 11.06 -10.83 8.04
C SER A 387 10.28 -10.94 6.73
N ALA A 388 10.46 -10.03 5.78
CA ALA A 388 9.90 -10.16 4.44
C ALA A 388 10.57 -11.31 3.67
N VAL A 389 11.91 -11.45 3.78
CA VAL A 389 12.67 -12.59 3.22
C VAL A 389 12.17 -13.91 3.80
N GLU A 390 12.06 -13.98 5.14
CA GLU A 390 11.56 -15.17 5.83
C GLU A 390 10.15 -15.56 5.36
N SER A 391 9.28 -14.57 5.20
CA SER A 391 7.91 -14.79 4.71
C SER A 391 7.89 -15.35 3.28
N MET A 392 8.75 -14.84 2.39
CA MET A 392 8.85 -15.35 1.02
C MET A 392 9.31 -16.82 0.99
N LEU A 393 10.39 -17.13 1.68
CA LEU A 393 10.91 -18.50 1.74
C LEU A 393 9.90 -19.47 2.37
N PHE A 394 9.20 -19.03 3.41
CA PHE A 394 8.15 -19.85 4.04
C PHE A 394 6.97 -20.13 3.11
N MET A 395 6.53 -19.14 2.32
CA MET A 395 5.46 -19.33 1.34
C MET A 395 5.87 -20.30 0.22
N VAL A 396 7.13 -20.22 -0.22
CA VAL A 396 7.69 -21.15 -1.22
C VAL A 396 7.75 -22.57 -0.63
N GLU A 397 8.25 -22.74 0.59
CA GLU A 397 8.32 -24.03 1.28
C GLU A 397 6.92 -24.65 1.48
N ASP A 398 5.93 -23.86 1.90
CA ASP A 398 4.52 -24.31 2.04
C ASP A 398 3.98 -24.85 0.70
N ALA A 399 4.22 -24.11 -0.39
CA ALA A 399 3.73 -24.50 -1.72
C ALA A 399 4.39 -25.80 -2.20
N LEU A 400 5.72 -25.93 -2.08
CA LEU A 400 6.47 -27.13 -2.44
C LEU A 400 6.05 -28.33 -1.60
N GLY A 401 5.86 -28.13 -0.29
CA GLY A 401 5.38 -29.17 0.63
C GLY A 401 3.97 -29.67 0.30
N LYS A 402 3.19 -28.88 -0.42
CA LYS A 402 1.82 -29.20 -0.89
C LYS A 402 1.77 -29.65 -2.35
N GLY A 403 2.91 -29.82 -3.01
CA GLY A 403 3.02 -30.40 -4.34
C GLY A 403 3.15 -29.41 -5.50
N ALA A 404 3.35 -28.12 -5.25
CA ALA A 404 3.76 -27.18 -6.28
C ALA A 404 5.18 -27.53 -6.79
N LEU A 405 5.50 -27.09 -8.00
CA LEU A 405 6.81 -27.27 -8.60
C LEU A 405 7.52 -25.91 -8.65
N LEU A 406 8.79 -25.88 -8.27
CA LEU A 406 9.64 -24.71 -8.41
C LEU A 406 10.16 -24.65 -9.84
N ALA A 407 9.74 -23.64 -10.62
CA ALA A 407 10.21 -23.45 -11.97
C ALA A 407 11.51 -22.61 -12.02
N CYS A 408 11.64 -21.60 -11.14
CA CYS A 408 12.90 -20.86 -10.93
C CYS A 408 12.91 -20.16 -9.56
N GLY A 409 14.08 -19.72 -9.11
CA GLY A 409 14.25 -18.90 -7.89
C GLY A 409 14.11 -19.69 -6.60
N GLY A 410 13.50 -19.07 -5.57
CA GLY A 410 13.19 -19.69 -4.28
C GLY A 410 14.37 -19.73 -3.29
N TYR A 411 15.38 -18.89 -3.47
CA TYR A 411 16.57 -18.85 -2.60
C TYR A 411 17.11 -17.42 -2.40
N ILE A 412 17.98 -17.27 -1.40
CA ILE A 412 18.74 -16.05 -1.16
C ILE A 412 19.97 -16.08 -2.09
N PRO A 413 20.17 -15.07 -2.96
CA PRO A 413 21.33 -15.05 -3.85
C PRO A 413 22.63 -14.77 -3.08
N GLU A 414 23.73 -15.33 -3.54
CA GLU A 414 25.07 -14.90 -3.12
C GLU A 414 25.46 -13.65 -3.91
N LEU A 415 25.77 -12.57 -3.20
CA LEU A 415 26.09 -11.28 -3.78
C LEU A 415 27.49 -10.81 -3.37
N GLU A 416 27.97 -9.77 -4.02
CA GLU A 416 29.31 -9.24 -3.78
C GLU A 416 29.47 -8.64 -2.39
N GLU A 417 30.65 -8.88 -1.78
CA GLU A 417 31.12 -8.19 -0.59
C GLU A 417 31.99 -6.99 -0.98
N ASN A 418 32.03 -5.98 -0.10
CA ASN A 418 32.88 -4.79 -0.29
C ASN A 418 32.56 -3.91 -1.51
N VAL A 419 31.30 -3.84 -1.90
CA VAL A 419 30.83 -2.90 -2.94
C VAL A 419 31.06 -1.46 -2.46
N PRO A 420 31.60 -0.55 -3.31
CA PRO A 420 31.81 0.84 -2.94
C PRO A 420 30.54 1.50 -2.38
N SER A 421 30.68 2.31 -1.33
CA SER A 421 29.55 3.05 -0.76
C SER A 421 29.21 4.25 -1.63
N ASP A 422 27.94 4.43 -1.98
CA ASP A 422 27.44 5.60 -2.72
C ASP A 422 27.54 6.91 -1.93
N THR A 423 27.72 6.78 -0.61
CA THR A 423 27.75 7.91 0.33
C THR A 423 29.14 8.27 0.80
N GLY A 424 30.19 7.59 0.26
CA GLY A 424 31.58 7.77 0.70
C GLY A 424 31.90 7.18 2.09
N GLY A 425 30.99 6.35 2.64
CA GLY A 425 31.16 5.63 3.90
C GLY A 425 31.92 4.29 3.74
N MET A 426 31.72 3.38 4.70
CA MET A 426 32.30 2.02 4.63
C MET A 426 31.72 1.23 3.44
N PRO A 427 32.51 0.32 2.83
CA PRO A 427 32.02 -0.58 1.79
C PRO A 427 30.77 -1.35 2.24
N LYS A 428 29.85 -1.59 1.30
CA LYS A 428 28.63 -2.37 1.52
C LYS A 428 28.95 -3.86 1.46
N ASN A 429 28.38 -4.64 2.36
CA ASN A 429 28.32 -6.10 2.24
C ASN A 429 26.89 -6.49 1.84
N LEU A 430 26.65 -6.84 0.59
CA LEU A 430 25.33 -7.14 0.07
C LEU A 430 24.78 -8.48 0.60
N ASN A 431 25.63 -9.38 1.09
CA ASN A 431 25.17 -10.60 1.77
C ASN A 431 24.48 -10.33 3.12
N LYS A 432 24.58 -9.09 3.64
CA LYS A 432 23.79 -8.61 4.79
C LYS A 432 22.46 -7.96 4.39
N GLY A 433 22.16 -7.87 3.11
CA GLY A 433 20.92 -7.32 2.56
C GLY A 433 19.77 -8.32 2.58
N ASN A 434 18.58 -7.82 2.26
CA ASN A 434 17.33 -8.57 2.30
C ASN A 434 16.94 -9.12 0.92
N PHE A 435 17.84 -9.78 0.22
CA PHE A 435 17.62 -10.23 -1.15
C PHE A 435 16.93 -11.59 -1.22
N VAL A 436 16.02 -11.72 -2.19
CA VAL A 436 15.37 -12.99 -2.58
C VAL A 436 15.33 -13.01 -4.11
N THR A 437 15.63 -14.16 -4.70
CA THR A 437 15.55 -14.33 -6.15
C THR A 437 14.11 -14.28 -6.65
N PRO A 438 13.84 -13.68 -7.82
CA PRO A 438 12.56 -13.81 -8.49
C PRO A 438 12.17 -15.28 -8.66
N THR A 439 10.94 -15.62 -8.27
CA THR A 439 10.53 -17.01 -8.09
C THR A 439 9.25 -17.30 -8.85
N VAL A 440 9.21 -18.41 -9.58
CA VAL A 440 8.01 -18.91 -10.25
C VAL A 440 7.66 -20.31 -9.71
N LEU A 441 6.39 -20.47 -9.31
CA LEU A 441 5.82 -21.73 -8.85
C LEU A 441 4.72 -22.17 -9.82
N THR A 442 4.69 -23.45 -10.18
CA THR A 442 3.66 -24.05 -11.04
C THR A 442 2.89 -25.15 -10.32
N GLY A 443 1.73 -25.55 -10.86
CA GLY A 443 0.87 -26.53 -10.20
C GLY A 443 0.30 -26.05 -8.88
N VAL A 444 0.13 -24.74 -8.74
CA VAL A 444 -0.38 -24.12 -7.51
C VAL A 444 -1.87 -24.39 -7.36
N THR A 445 -2.30 -24.71 -6.14
CA THR A 445 -3.69 -24.97 -5.77
C THR A 445 -4.17 -24.00 -4.69
N ASP A 446 -5.48 -23.98 -4.47
CA ASP A 446 -6.16 -23.14 -3.49
C ASP A 446 -5.86 -23.50 -2.01
N SER A 447 -5.23 -24.64 -1.77
CA SER A 447 -4.78 -25.07 -0.43
C SER A 447 -3.45 -24.45 0.00
N MET A 448 -2.74 -23.79 -0.91
CA MET A 448 -1.42 -23.21 -0.71
C MET A 448 -1.53 -21.75 -0.24
N ARG A 449 -0.62 -21.33 0.66
CA ARG A 449 -0.61 -19.97 1.19
C ARG A 449 -0.37 -18.92 0.10
N VAL A 450 0.52 -19.19 -0.85
CA VAL A 450 0.80 -18.30 -2.00
C VAL A 450 -0.42 -17.98 -2.85
N TRP A 451 -1.50 -18.80 -2.77
CA TRP A 451 -2.76 -18.56 -3.48
C TRP A 451 -3.74 -17.73 -2.66
N ARG A 452 -3.73 -17.88 -1.33
CA ARG A 452 -4.71 -17.28 -0.42
C ARG A 452 -4.28 -15.96 0.18
N GLU A 453 -2.99 -15.81 0.49
CA GLU A 453 -2.43 -14.67 1.19
C GLU A 453 -1.83 -13.65 0.20
N GLU A 454 -1.76 -12.39 0.62
CA GLU A 454 -1.01 -11.36 -0.10
C GLU A 454 0.49 -11.69 0.00
N ILE A 455 1.15 -11.91 -1.14
CA ILE A 455 2.55 -12.34 -1.18
C ILE A 455 3.49 -11.21 -0.77
N PHE A 456 3.32 -10.03 -1.35
CA PHE A 456 4.12 -8.82 -1.11
C PHE A 456 5.63 -9.03 -1.31
N GLY A 457 6.00 -9.67 -2.42
CA GLY A 457 7.36 -10.01 -2.80
C GLY A 457 7.46 -10.66 -4.18
N PRO A 458 8.67 -11.05 -4.64
CA PRO A 458 8.94 -11.47 -6.01
C PRO A 458 8.60 -12.96 -6.28
N VAL A 459 7.49 -13.45 -5.77
CA VAL A 459 7.02 -14.83 -5.97
C VAL A 459 5.75 -14.85 -6.81
N ALA A 460 5.76 -15.60 -7.90
CA ALA A 460 4.70 -15.68 -8.90
C ALA A 460 4.13 -17.12 -8.99
N PRO A 461 3.00 -17.41 -8.33
CA PRO A 461 2.33 -18.71 -8.42
C PRO A 461 1.42 -18.79 -9.66
N ILE A 462 1.57 -19.84 -10.47
CA ILE A 462 0.80 -20.10 -11.67
C ILE A 462 -0.14 -21.29 -11.44
N ALA A 463 -1.43 -21.07 -11.72
CA ALA A 463 -2.46 -22.09 -11.83
C ALA A 463 -3.07 -22.06 -13.23
N THR A 464 -3.54 -23.21 -13.72
CA THR A 464 -4.17 -23.33 -15.02
C THR A 464 -5.69 -23.43 -14.91
N PHE A 465 -6.37 -22.99 -15.95
CA PHE A 465 -7.80 -23.21 -16.14
C PHE A 465 -8.09 -23.67 -17.55
N GLY A 466 -9.20 -24.38 -17.73
CA GLY A 466 -9.66 -24.86 -19.02
C GLY A 466 -11.05 -24.34 -19.36
N GLY A 467 -11.54 -24.78 -20.55
CA GLY A 467 -12.83 -24.40 -21.12
C GLY A 467 -12.73 -23.18 -22.06
N TYR A 468 -13.65 -23.16 -23.06
CA TYR A 468 -13.64 -22.12 -24.09
C TYR A 468 -14.88 -21.25 -24.03
N GLY A 469 -14.80 -20.06 -24.65
CA GLY A 469 -15.91 -19.12 -24.73
C GLY A 469 -16.46 -18.78 -23.34
N GLU A 470 -17.78 -18.80 -23.17
CA GLU A 470 -18.42 -18.45 -21.90
C GLU A 470 -18.09 -19.41 -20.75
N GLU A 471 -17.76 -20.67 -21.03
CA GLU A 471 -17.40 -21.66 -20.00
C GLU A 471 -16.02 -21.32 -19.43
N GLY A 472 -15.04 -21.07 -20.28
CA GLY A 472 -13.70 -20.61 -19.85
C GLY A 472 -13.76 -19.29 -19.10
N GLU A 473 -14.57 -18.34 -19.57
CA GLU A 473 -14.79 -17.06 -18.89
C GLU A 473 -15.37 -17.25 -17.48
N ARG A 474 -16.39 -18.13 -17.32
CA ARG A 474 -16.96 -18.45 -15.99
C ARG A 474 -15.93 -19.11 -15.07
N THR A 475 -15.10 -20.01 -15.60
CA THR A 475 -14.05 -20.69 -14.82
C THR A 475 -13.00 -19.67 -14.36
N ALA A 476 -12.51 -18.82 -15.25
CA ALA A 476 -11.55 -17.76 -14.93
C ALA A 476 -12.11 -16.76 -13.90
N LEU A 477 -13.36 -16.32 -14.06
CA LEU A 477 -14.04 -15.43 -13.10
C LEU A 477 -14.17 -16.07 -11.72
N LYS A 478 -14.55 -17.35 -11.66
CA LYS A 478 -14.65 -18.07 -10.38
C LYS A 478 -13.32 -18.11 -9.65
N LEU A 479 -12.24 -18.46 -10.35
CA LEU A 479 -10.90 -18.49 -9.76
C LEU A 479 -10.41 -17.09 -9.37
N ALA A 480 -10.66 -16.09 -10.21
CA ALA A 480 -10.26 -14.71 -9.96
C ALA A 480 -10.95 -14.13 -8.72
N ASN A 481 -12.26 -14.32 -8.58
CA ASN A 481 -13.06 -13.76 -7.48
C ASN A 481 -12.96 -14.55 -6.16
N ASP A 482 -12.35 -15.76 -6.18
CA ASP A 482 -12.16 -16.60 -4.99
C ASP A 482 -11.05 -16.06 -4.08
N THR A 483 -11.27 -14.86 -3.56
CA THR A 483 -10.40 -14.15 -2.62
C THR A 483 -11.22 -13.15 -1.80
N GLU A 484 -10.79 -12.87 -0.57
CA GLU A 484 -11.37 -11.80 0.24
C GLU A 484 -11.00 -10.39 -0.27
N TYR A 485 -9.98 -10.27 -1.11
CA TYR A 485 -9.47 -9.03 -1.66
C TYR A 485 -10.20 -8.61 -2.94
N GLY A 486 -10.08 -7.33 -3.30
CA GLY A 486 -10.70 -6.77 -4.50
C GLY A 486 -10.05 -5.46 -4.94
N LEU A 487 -8.69 -5.36 -4.94
CA LEU A 487 -8.01 -4.13 -5.34
C LEU A 487 -7.78 -4.07 -6.85
N ALA A 488 -6.97 -4.94 -7.40
CA ALA A 488 -6.58 -4.94 -8.81
C ALA A 488 -6.77 -6.32 -9.46
N ALA A 489 -7.07 -6.34 -10.76
CA ALA A 489 -7.10 -7.51 -11.62
C ALA A 489 -6.55 -7.17 -13.00
N TYR A 490 -5.98 -8.16 -13.69
CA TYR A 490 -5.40 -8.00 -15.01
C TYR A 490 -5.95 -9.08 -15.95
N VAL A 491 -6.31 -8.69 -17.20
CA VAL A 491 -6.88 -9.61 -18.20
C VAL A 491 -6.15 -9.44 -19.52
N TYR A 492 -5.60 -10.53 -20.02
CA TYR A 492 -4.94 -10.62 -21.32
C TYR A 492 -5.75 -11.48 -22.28
N THR A 493 -6.25 -10.88 -23.34
CA THR A 493 -7.04 -11.48 -24.42
C THR A 493 -7.07 -10.54 -25.61
N SER A 494 -7.08 -11.06 -26.83
CA SER A 494 -7.32 -10.28 -28.05
C SER A 494 -8.82 -9.98 -28.29
N ASN A 495 -9.71 -10.65 -27.54
CA ASN A 495 -11.17 -10.56 -27.69
C ASN A 495 -11.74 -9.46 -26.78
N HIS A 496 -11.94 -8.27 -27.33
CA HIS A 496 -12.49 -7.13 -26.59
C HIS A 496 -13.90 -7.38 -25.99
N PRO A 497 -14.86 -8.05 -26.69
CA PRO A 497 -16.12 -8.46 -26.07
C PRO A 497 -15.94 -9.39 -24.85
N ARG A 498 -14.98 -10.31 -24.89
CA ARG A 498 -14.60 -11.13 -23.71
C ARG A 498 -14.14 -10.25 -22.57
N PHE A 499 -13.20 -9.33 -22.84
CA PHE A 499 -12.73 -8.39 -21.82
C PHE A 499 -13.89 -7.62 -21.17
N THR A 500 -14.85 -7.13 -21.96
CA THR A 500 -16.02 -6.39 -21.42
C THR A 500 -16.84 -7.25 -20.46
N ARG A 501 -17.07 -8.54 -20.78
CA ARG A 501 -17.78 -9.46 -19.88
C ARG A 501 -16.98 -9.78 -18.64
N MET A 502 -15.66 -10.00 -18.80
CA MET A 502 -14.75 -10.21 -17.66
C MET A 502 -14.74 -9.00 -16.73
N ALA A 503 -14.61 -7.79 -17.26
CA ALA A 503 -14.62 -6.57 -16.46
C ALA A 503 -15.93 -6.38 -15.69
N ALA A 504 -17.07 -6.75 -16.28
CA ALA A 504 -18.36 -6.71 -15.60
C ALA A 504 -18.51 -7.76 -14.49
N GLY A 505 -17.81 -8.90 -14.60
CA GLY A 505 -17.87 -10.00 -13.63
C GLY A 505 -16.78 -10.00 -12.56
N LEU A 506 -15.70 -9.25 -12.75
CA LEU A 506 -14.59 -9.17 -11.79
C LEU A 506 -14.94 -8.23 -10.62
N GLU A 507 -14.72 -8.71 -9.39
CA GLU A 507 -15.01 -7.99 -8.14
C GLU A 507 -13.79 -7.20 -7.65
N PHE A 508 -13.26 -6.32 -8.50
CA PHE A 508 -12.05 -5.53 -8.23
C PHE A 508 -12.26 -4.05 -8.58
N GLY A 509 -11.63 -3.17 -7.81
CA GLY A 509 -11.75 -1.72 -8.02
C GLY A 509 -10.97 -1.20 -9.23
N LEU A 510 -9.94 -1.94 -9.68
CA LEU A 510 -9.05 -1.59 -10.79
C LEU A 510 -8.92 -2.81 -11.71
N ILE A 511 -9.13 -2.62 -13.01
CA ILE A 511 -9.01 -3.71 -13.99
C ILE A 511 -8.11 -3.26 -15.15
N GLY A 512 -7.00 -3.97 -15.37
CA GLY A 512 -6.09 -3.79 -16.49
C GLY A 512 -6.48 -4.65 -17.68
N TYR A 513 -6.55 -4.06 -18.88
CA TYR A 513 -6.73 -4.75 -20.13
C TYR A 513 -5.44 -4.72 -20.95
N ASN A 514 -4.83 -5.88 -21.15
CA ASN A 514 -3.55 -6.02 -21.85
C ASN A 514 -2.49 -5.03 -21.32
N SER A 515 -2.48 -4.81 -20.02
CA SER A 515 -1.57 -3.88 -19.34
C SER A 515 -1.24 -4.40 -17.95
N GLY A 516 0.04 -4.43 -17.60
CA GLY A 516 0.55 -4.82 -16.27
C GLY A 516 0.66 -3.64 -15.28
N VAL A 517 0.42 -2.40 -15.74
CA VAL A 517 0.48 -1.19 -14.89
C VAL A 517 -0.79 -0.36 -15.12
N ILE A 518 -1.53 -0.09 -14.05
CA ILE A 518 -2.86 0.56 -14.12
C ILE A 518 -3.00 1.79 -13.23
N SER A 519 -1.99 2.11 -12.43
CA SER A 519 -2.05 3.26 -11.52
C SER A 519 -1.88 4.58 -12.28
N ASN A 520 -2.82 5.53 -12.11
CA ASN A 520 -2.80 6.86 -12.73
C ASN A 520 -3.40 7.90 -11.76
N ALA A 521 -2.78 9.09 -11.67
CA ALA A 521 -3.24 10.15 -10.77
C ALA A 521 -4.63 10.70 -11.15
N ALA A 522 -5.01 10.64 -12.43
CA ALA A 522 -6.30 11.10 -12.94
C ALA A 522 -7.42 10.06 -12.86
N ALA A 523 -7.11 8.83 -12.40
CA ALA A 523 -8.08 7.74 -12.27
C ALA A 523 -8.33 7.39 -10.79
N PRO A 524 -9.57 6.98 -10.44
CA PRO A 524 -9.86 6.54 -9.07
C PRO A 524 -9.09 5.24 -8.76
N PHE A 525 -8.31 5.29 -7.69
CA PHE A 525 -7.56 4.16 -7.15
C PHE A 525 -8.25 3.71 -5.87
N GLY A 526 -8.54 2.42 -5.75
CA GLY A 526 -9.09 1.85 -4.53
C GLY A 526 -9.78 0.51 -4.75
N GLY A 527 -9.89 -0.25 -3.66
CA GLY A 527 -10.44 -1.59 -3.67
C GLY A 527 -11.92 -1.67 -3.31
N VAL A 528 -12.42 -2.90 -3.40
CA VAL A 528 -13.69 -3.36 -2.84
C VAL A 528 -13.41 -4.54 -1.91
N LYS A 529 -14.42 -5.08 -1.25
CA LYS A 529 -14.28 -6.18 -0.29
C LYS A 529 -13.27 -5.82 0.82
N GLN A 530 -12.33 -6.71 1.16
CA GLN A 530 -11.33 -6.49 2.21
C GLN A 530 -10.13 -5.62 1.76
N SER A 531 -10.11 -5.18 0.51
CA SER A 531 -9.11 -4.23 0.02
C SER A 531 -9.42 -2.78 0.36
N GLY A 532 -10.55 -2.51 1.00
CA GLY A 532 -10.82 -1.22 1.61
C GLY A 532 -12.04 -0.49 1.09
N MET A 533 -12.08 0.83 1.35
CA MET A 533 -13.17 1.73 1.01
C MET A 533 -12.67 3.15 0.74
N GLY A 534 -13.44 3.91 -0.03
CA GLY A 534 -13.04 5.21 -0.55
C GLY A 534 -12.22 5.08 -1.82
N ARG A 535 -11.77 6.21 -2.34
CA ARG A 535 -10.91 6.28 -3.54
C ARG A 535 -9.82 7.33 -3.35
N GLU A 536 -8.66 7.06 -3.94
CA GLU A 536 -7.57 8.01 -4.07
C GLU A 536 -7.30 8.25 -5.57
N GLY A 537 -6.78 9.41 -5.94
CA GLY A 537 -6.70 9.78 -7.37
C GLY A 537 -8.06 10.14 -7.97
N GLY A 538 -8.03 10.62 -9.19
CA GLY A 538 -9.23 11.15 -9.85
C GLY A 538 -9.88 12.32 -9.11
N PRO A 539 -11.01 12.83 -9.58
CA PRO A 539 -11.85 13.77 -8.83
C PRO A 539 -12.42 13.12 -7.55
N GLU A 540 -12.62 11.80 -7.55
CA GLU A 540 -13.13 11.03 -6.41
C GLU A 540 -12.23 11.17 -5.18
N GLY A 541 -10.90 11.20 -5.38
CA GLY A 541 -9.97 11.40 -4.27
C GLY A 541 -10.09 12.77 -3.60
N LEU A 542 -10.53 13.82 -4.32
CA LEU A 542 -10.84 15.13 -3.72
C LEU A 542 -12.14 15.06 -2.92
N GLU A 543 -13.13 14.31 -3.39
CA GLU A 543 -14.41 14.14 -2.71
C GLU A 543 -14.27 13.52 -1.34
N GLU A 544 -13.27 12.65 -1.14
CA GLU A 544 -12.96 12.04 0.14
C GLU A 544 -12.57 13.05 1.23
N TYR A 545 -12.11 14.25 0.87
CA TYR A 545 -11.72 15.32 1.79
C TYR A 545 -12.73 16.46 1.86
N THR A 546 -13.94 16.26 1.31
CA THR A 546 -15.00 17.26 1.34
C THR A 546 -16.31 16.73 1.90
N GLU A 547 -17.06 17.61 2.60
CA GLU A 547 -18.43 17.37 3.04
C GLU A 547 -19.40 18.17 2.18
N LEU A 548 -20.48 17.54 1.78
CA LEU A 548 -21.54 18.18 1.01
C LEU A 548 -22.56 18.82 1.96
N GLN A 549 -22.62 20.16 1.97
CA GLN A 549 -23.60 20.91 2.74
C GLN A 549 -24.77 21.34 1.84
N TYR A 550 -26.00 21.05 2.25
CA TYR A 550 -27.22 21.54 1.63
C TYR A 550 -27.67 22.85 2.28
N ILE A 551 -28.00 23.84 1.43
CA ILE A 551 -28.59 25.13 1.81
C ILE A 551 -29.93 25.24 1.07
N GLY A 552 -31.03 25.27 1.85
CA GLY A 552 -32.38 25.55 1.32
C GLY A 552 -32.73 27.01 1.53
N ALA A 553 -33.14 27.69 0.48
CA ALA A 553 -33.60 29.10 0.54
C ALA A 553 -34.87 29.28 -0.28
N PRO A 554 -35.72 30.28 0.02
CA PRO A 554 -36.80 30.65 -0.89
C PRO A 554 -36.26 30.92 -2.31
N ASN A 555 -36.91 30.36 -3.33
CA ASN A 555 -36.50 30.61 -4.71
C ASN A 555 -36.78 32.09 -5.08
N PRO A 556 -35.75 32.91 -5.31
CA PRO A 556 -35.98 34.33 -5.64
C PRO A 556 -36.61 34.56 -7.01
N PHE A 557 -36.70 33.50 -7.82
CA PHE A 557 -37.32 33.54 -9.17
C PHE A 557 -38.69 32.82 -9.20
N ALA A 558 -39.20 32.32 -8.06
CA ALA A 558 -40.56 31.81 -7.97
C ALA A 558 -41.51 33.01 -7.98
N GLY A 559 -42.22 33.17 -9.10
CA GLY A 559 -43.26 34.19 -9.27
C GLY A 559 -44.52 33.90 -8.48
#